data_8bf90a10b304717f0b28d7a138fb2b32
#
_entry.id   8bf90a10b304717f0b28d7a138fb2b32
#
_cell.length_a   1.000
_cell.length_b   1.000
_cell.length_c   1.000
_cell.angle_alpha   90.00
_cell.angle_beta   90.00
_cell.angle_gamma   90.00
#
_symmetry.space_group_name_H-M   'P 1'
#
loop_
_entity.id
_entity.type
_entity.pdbx_description
1 polymer ?
#
loop_
_entity_poly.entity_id
_entity_poly.type
_entity_poly.pdbx_seq_one_letter_code
_entity_poly.pdbx_strand_id
1 'polypeptide(L)'
;MPTTKQQIPPEFDVIVIGSGIGGLVTATQLAAKGAKVLVLERYLIPGGSAGYFEREGYRFDVGASMIFGFGKQGTTNLLTRALEGVNMSLETIPDPVQINYHLAEDLELKVHQDYEKFLQELIAHFPHERQGIRRFYDECWQVFNCLNAMELLSLEEPRYLMRVFFQHPFACLGLVKYLPQNAGDIARKYITDPKLLQFIDLECYCWSVMRADRTPMINAGMVFSDRHYGGINYPKGGVGQIAQKLVEGLELAGGKIEYKAKVTEILLERGKAVGVKLANGKQYGAKRIVSNATRWDTFAKLLPPVAMPQAEKKWQQRYQKSPSFLSLHMGVEAHVLPPGTDCHHILLENWQQMEEEEGTIFVSIPTLLDPDLAPEGYHIIHSFTPSWLKDWQGLSPEEYAKKKEAAAERLIVRLEKIFPGLDTGLDYLEVGTPRTHRRFLGREDGTYGPIPSRKLAGLLGMPFNRTAIPGLYCVGDSTFPGQGLNAVAFSGFACSHRIAADLGLD
;
A
#
# COMPACT_ATOMS: atom_id res chain seq x y z
N MET A 1 -40.29 30.49 -4.50
CA MET A 1 -40.71 29.09 -4.62
C MET A 1 -39.47 28.22 -4.39
N PRO A 2 -39.43 27.24 -3.47
CA PRO A 2 -38.31 26.37 -3.36
C PRO A 2 -38.31 25.48 -4.60
N THR A 3 -37.28 25.60 -5.43
CA THR A 3 -36.97 24.69 -6.52
C THR A 3 -36.93 23.27 -5.97
N THR A 4 -37.89 22.45 -6.32
CA THR A 4 -37.87 21.01 -6.08
C THR A 4 -36.56 20.47 -6.65
N LYS A 5 -35.59 20.19 -5.79
CA LYS A 5 -34.35 19.48 -6.20
C LYS A 5 -34.80 18.17 -6.81
N GLN A 6 -34.60 18.01 -8.11
CA GLN A 6 -34.91 16.80 -8.85
C GLN A 6 -34.16 15.65 -8.18
N GLN A 7 -34.88 14.64 -7.71
CA GLN A 7 -34.26 13.42 -7.15
C GLN A 7 -33.45 12.74 -8.24
N ILE A 8 -32.21 12.42 -7.95
CA ILE A 8 -31.34 11.72 -8.87
C ILE A 8 -31.65 10.21 -8.74
N PRO A 9 -32.29 9.58 -9.74
CA PRO A 9 -32.62 8.17 -9.69
C PRO A 9 -31.33 7.35 -9.67
N PRO A 10 -31.26 6.25 -8.89
CA PRO A 10 -30.10 5.39 -8.88
C PRO A 10 -29.98 4.62 -10.21
N GLU A 11 -28.98 4.96 -10.99
CA GLU A 11 -28.63 4.30 -12.26
C GLU A 11 -27.76 3.05 -12.02
N PHE A 12 -26.97 3.08 -10.94
CA PHE A 12 -26.07 2.03 -10.52
C PHE A 12 -26.40 1.55 -9.08
N ASP A 13 -26.02 0.31 -8.78
CA ASP A 13 -26.05 -0.17 -7.40
C ASP A 13 -24.90 0.49 -6.60
N VAL A 14 -23.72 0.57 -7.21
CA VAL A 14 -22.51 1.12 -6.58
C VAL A 14 -21.73 1.99 -7.57
N ILE A 15 -21.32 3.18 -7.12
CA ILE A 15 -20.30 3.98 -7.79
C ILE A 15 -19.04 3.98 -6.94
N VAL A 16 -17.89 3.67 -7.55
CA VAL A 16 -16.56 3.71 -6.94
C VAL A 16 -15.78 4.90 -7.50
N ILE A 17 -15.32 5.77 -6.62
CA ILE A 17 -14.52 6.96 -6.96
C ILE A 17 -13.04 6.59 -6.86
N GLY A 18 -12.34 6.49 -7.99
CA GLY A 18 -10.92 6.14 -8.12
C GLY A 18 -10.68 4.66 -8.33
N SER A 19 -9.83 4.34 -9.30
CA SER A 19 -9.42 3.00 -9.72
C SER A 19 -8.09 2.54 -9.11
N GLY A 20 -7.73 3.01 -7.90
CA GLY A 20 -6.66 2.38 -7.11
C GLY A 20 -7.08 0.97 -6.67
N ILE A 21 -6.10 0.15 -6.24
CA ILE A 21 -6.34 -1.29 -5.95
C ILE A 21 -7.51 -1.52 -5.00
N GLY A 22 -7.63 -0.79 -3.89
CA GLY A 22 -8.75 -0.95 -2.96
C GLY A 22 -10.12 -0.72 -3.61
N GLY A 23 -10.22 0.31 -4.46
CA GLY A 23 -11.43 0.61 -5.24
C GLY A 23 -11.75 -0.47 -6.27
N LEU A 24 -10.74 -0.94 -7.02
CA LEU A 24 -10.90 -1.99 -8.01
C LEU A 24 -11.29 -3.33 -7.38
N VAL A 25 -10.65 -3.73 -6.27
CA VAL A 25 -11.07 -4.94 -5.54
C VAL A 25 -12.51 -4.82 -5.05
N THR A 26 -12.90 -3.67 -4.50
CA THR A 26 -14.31 -3.45 -4.12
C THR A 26 -15.25 -3.61 -5.32
N ALA A 27 -14.91 -2.97 -6.44
CA ALA A 27 -15.72 -2.97 -7.64
C ALA A 27 -15.87 -4.37 -8.26
N THR A 28 -14.75 -5.10 -8.41
CA THR A 28 -14.72 -6.43 -9.00
C THR A 28 -15.51 -7.44 -8.18
N GLN A 29 -15.30 -7.46 -6.85
CA GLN A 29 -16.00 -8.41 -5.97
C GLN A 29 -17.51 -8.14 -5.91
N LEU A 30 -17.94 -6.88 -6.04
CA LEU A 30 -19.38 -6.54 -6.12
C LEU A 30 -19.96 -6.87 -7.51
N ALA A 31 -19.23 -6.60 -8.59
CA ALA A 31 -19.67 -6.96 -9.94
C ALA A 31 -19.80 -8.48 -10.10
N ALA A 32 -18.86 -9.27 -9.55
CA ALA A 32 -18.93 -10.72 -9.53
C ALA A 32 -20.18 -11.27 -8.78
N LYS A 33 -20.73 -10.50 -7.83
CA LYS A 33 -22.00 -10.79 -7.13
C LYS A 33 -23.23 -10.24 -7.84
N GLY A 34 -23.07 -9.70 -9.07
CA GLY A 34 -24.17 -9.21 -9.89
C GLY A 34 -24.57 -7.74 -9.62
N ALA A 35 -23.83 -6.98 -8.82
CA ALA A 35 -24.08 -5.57 -8.65
C ALA A 35 -23.76 -4.78 -9.94
N LYS A 36 -24.60 -3.79 -10.28
CA LYS A 36 -24.33 -2.84 -11.35
C LYS A 36 -23.35 -1.77 -10.86
N VAL A 37 -22.06 -1.93 -11.20
CA VAL A 37 -20.97 -1.10 -10.69
C VAL A 37 -20.43 -0.17 -11.76
N LEU A 38 -20.16 1.12 -11.37
CA LEU A 38 -19.43 2.10 -12.16
C LEU A 38 -18.20 2.57 -11.39
N VAL A 39 -17.02 2.45 -11.98
CA VAL A 39 -15.77 3.05 -11.49
C VAL A 39 -15.49 4.35 -12.24
N LEU A 40 -15.16 5.41 -11.52
CA LEU A 40 -14.86 6.73 -12.08
C LEU A 40 -13.41 7.09 -11.76
N GLU A 41 -12.57 7.09 -12.79
CA GLU A 41 -11.14 7.38 -12.66
C GLU A 41 -10.82 8.76 -13.26
N ARG A 42 -10.11 9.56 -12.48
CA ARG A 42 -9.71 10.92 -12.92
C ARG A 42 -8.61 10.94 -13.97
N TYR A 43 -7.75 9.90 -13.96
CA TYR A 43 -6.58 9.79 -14.81
C TYR A 43 -6.87 8.96 -16.08
N LEU A 44 -5.80 8.61 -16.83
CA LEU A 44 -5.87 7.90 -18.11
C LEU A 44 -5.76 6.40 -17.97
N ILE A 45 -5.15 5.95 -16.86
CA ILE A 45 -4.85 4.55 -16.57
C ILE A 45 -5.31 4.20 -15.16
N PRO A 46 -5.63 2.94 -14.89
CA PRO A 46 -5.99 2.47 -13.55
C PRO A 46 -4.75 2.26 -12.66
N GLY A 47 -4.98 1.99 -11.37
CA GLY A 47 -3.96 1.54 -10.42
C GLY A 47 -3.58 2.57 -9.37
N GLY A 48 -3.68 3.87 -9.67
CA GLY A 48 -3.25 4.92 -8.74
C GLY A 48 -1.77 4.77 -8.38
N SER A 49 -1.44 4.55 -7.09
CA SER A 49 -0.04 4.32 -6.66
C SER A 49 0.54 2.97 -7.11
N ALA A 50 -0.29 2.02 -7.55
CA ALA A 50 0.12 0.78 -8.21
C ALA A 50 -0.03 0.88 -9.75
N GLY A 51 0.06 2.08 -10.29
CA GLY A 51 0.10 2.34 -11.73
C GLY A 51 1.52 2.26 -12.28
N TYR A 52 1.64 2.59 -13.55
CA TYR A 52 2.91 2.65 -14.27
C TYR A 52 2.96 3.88 -15.17
N PHE A 53 4.15 4.17 -15.71
CA PHE A 53 4.33 5.08 -16.82
C PHE A 53 5.49 4.61 -17.71
N GLU A 54 5.47 5.04 -18.98
CA GLU A 54 6.49 4.67 -19.94
C GLU A 54 7.21 5.94 -20.43
N ARG A 55 8.55 5.87 -20.52
CA ARG A 55 9.41 6.93 -21.06
C ARG A 55 10.62 6.30 -21.73
N GLU A 56 10.95 6.77 -22.92
CA GLU A 56 12.16 6.38 -23.67
C GLU A 56 12.40 4.85 -23.76
N GLY A 57 11.31 4.08 -23.83
CA GLY A 57 11.37 2.62 -23.88
C GLY A 57 11.41 1.91 -22.52
N TYR A 58 11.51 2.66 -21.42
CA TYR A 58 11.43 2.13 -20.06
C TYR A 58 9.99 2.12 -19.54
N ARG A 59 9.64 1.06 -18.82
CA ARG A 59 8.35 0.93 -18.14
C ARG A 59 8.56 0.96 -16.63
N PHE A 60 8.24 2.08 -16.01
CA PHE A 60 8.43 2.32 -14.58
C PHE A 60 7.17 2.06 -13.76
N ASP A 61 7.34 1.43 -12.60
CA ASP A 61 6.31 1.42 -11.56
C ASP A 61 6.23 2.80 -10.88
N VAL A 62 5.01 3.24 -10.56
CA VAL A 62 4.80 4.54 -9.88
C VAL A 62 5.22 4.51 -8.41
N GLY A 63 4.95 3.37 -7.74
CA GLY A 63 5.19 3.18 -6.32
C GLY A 63 6.06 1.96 -6.02
N ALA A 64 5.72 1.21 -4.99
CA ALA A 64 6.48 0.05 -4.57
C ALA A 64 6.47 -1.08 -5.60
N SER A 65 7.61 -1.76 -5.77
CA SER A 65 7.78 -2.95 -6.60
C SER A 65 7.89 -4.25 -5.79
N MET A 66 8.02 -4.17 -4.46
CA MET A 66 7.94 -5.32 -3.55
C MET A 66 6.49 -5.71 -3.27
N ILE A 67 6.01 -6.80 -3.85
CA ILE A 67 4.58 -7.13 -3.84
C ILE A 67 4.31 -8.42 -3.07
N PHE A 68 3.53 -8.30 -2.01
CA PHE A 68 2.91 -9.41 -1.28
C PHE A 68 1.52 -9.73 -1.83
N GLY A 69 0.99 -10.89 -1.44
CA GLY A 69 -0.40 -11.25 -1.73
C GLY A 69 -0.60 -12.03 -3.02
N PHE A 70 0.50 -12.53 -3.62
CA PHE A 70 0.49 -13.40 -4.80
C PHE A 70 0.91 -14.84 -4.53
N GLY A 71 1.04 -15.25 -3.29
CA GLY A 71 1.29 -16.65 -2.97
C GLY A 71 0.16 -17.57 -3.46
N LYS A 72 0.51 -18.84 -3.72
CA LYS A 72 -0.42 -19.84 -4.26
C LYS A 72 -1.35 -20.45 -3.21
N GLN A 73 -1.03 -20.29 -1.94
CA GLN A 73 -1.76 -20.92 -0.84
C GLN A 73 -2.02 -19.92 0.29
N GLY A 74 -3.10 -20.13 1.04
CA GLY A 74 -3.44 -19.36 2.23
C GLY A 74 -4.40 -18.19 1.98
N THR A 75 -5.07 -17.80 3.04
CA THR A 75 -6.12 -16.77 3.01
C THR A 75 -5.56 -15.35 2.93
N THR A 76 -4.26 -15.19 3.16
CA THR A 76 -3.54 -13.92 3.16
C THR A 76 -3.16 -13.41 1.76
N ASN A 77 -3.27 -14.27 0.74
CA ASN A 77 -2.94 -13.92 -0.66
C ASN A 77 -4.10 -13.19 -1.35
N LEU A 78 -4.34 -11.96 -0.93
CA LEU A 78 -5.56 -11.22 -1.29
C LEU A 78 -5.57 -10.73 -2.74
N LEU A 79 -4.40 -10.47 -3.34
CA LEU A 79 -4.33 -10.08 -4.75
C LEU A 79 -4.66 -11.25 -5.68
N THR A 80 -4.12 -12.44 -5.42
CA THR A 80 -4.50 -13.67 -6.13
C THR A 80 -6.01 -13.90 -6.03
N ARG A 81 -6.56 -13.84 -4.81
CA ARG A 81 -7.99 -14.05 -4.57
C ARG A 81 -8.88 -13.01 -5.23
N ALA A 82 -8.41 -11.74 -5.28
CA ALA A 82 -9.17 -10.67 -5.94
C ALA A 82 -9.29 -10.91 -7.45
N LEU A 83 -8.22 -11.40 -8.07
CA LEU A 83 -8.21 -11.76 -9.49
C LEU A 83 -9.05 -13.02 -9.76
N GLU A 84 -8.88 -14.07 -8.96
CA GLU A 84 -9.65 -15.31 -9.07
C GLU A 84 -11.15 -15.06 -8.93
N GLY A 85 -11.56 -14.14 -8.04
CA GLY A 85 -12.95 -13.75 -7.83
C GLY A 85 -13.65 -13.17 -9.08
N VAL A 86 -12.90 -12.78 -10.11
CA VAL A 86 -13.39 -12.32 -11.41
C VAL A 86 -12.84 -13.15 -12.59
N ASN A 87 -12.41 -14.38 -12.31
CA ASN A 87 -11.85 -15.33 -13.28
C ASN A 87 -10.62 -14.80 -14.02
N MET A 88 -9.81 -13.99 -13.35
CA MET A 88 -8.55 -13.48 -13.86
C MET A 88 -7.37 -14.16 -13.18
N SER A 89 -6.24 -14.18 -13.84
CA SER A 89 -4.95 -14.59 -13.31
C SER A 89 -3.86 -13.62 -13.78
N LEU A 90 -2.76 -13.60 -13.06
CA LEU A 90 -1.59 -12.80 -13.41
C LEU A 90 -0.34 -13.65 -13.21
N GLU A 91 0.53 -13.68 -14.24
CA GLU A 91 1.84 -14.30 -14.13
C GLU A 91 2.71 -13.45 -13.20
N THR A 92 3.36 -14.11 -12.24
CA THR A 92 4.24 -13.47 -11.29
C THR A 92 5.59 -14.17 -11.21
N ILE A 93 6.63 -13.42 -10.96
CA ILE A 93 8.00 -13.87 -10.87
C ILE A 93 8.42 -13.79 -9.40
N PRO A 94 8.72 -14.93 -8.74
CA PRO A 94 9.14 -14.94 -7.35
C PRO A 94 10.54 -14.38 -7.19
N ASP A 95 10.76 -13.61 -6.11
CA ASP A 95 12.07 -13.07 -5.74
C ASP A 95 12.68 -13.92 -4.60
N PRO A 96 13.76 -14.69 -4.86
CA PRO A 96 14.37 -15.56 -3.86
C PRO A 96 15.18 -14.81 -2.80
N VAL A 97 15.71 -13.62 -3.11
CA VAL A 97 16.40 -12.71 -2.18
C VAL A 97 15.62 -11.42 -2.11
N GLN A 98 14.73 -11.34 -1.14
CA GLN A 98 13.69 -10.34 -1.08
C GLN A 98 14.19 -8.95 -0.75
N ILE A 99 15.26 -8.82 0.05
CA ILE A 99 15.83 -7.53 0.43
C ILE A 99 17.31 -7.71 0.77
N ASN A 100 18.14 -6.81 0.26
CA ASN A 100 19.51 -6.56 0.72
C ASN A 100 19.53 -5.29 1.56
N TYR A 101 19.98 -5.37 2.79
CA TYR A 101 20.17 -4.24 3.67
C TYR A 101 21.63 -3.81 3.67
N HIS A 102 21.89 -2.53 3.37
CA HIS A 102 23.18 -1.85 3.46
C HIS A 102 23.08 -0.84 4.60
N LEU A 103 23.62 -1.19 5.74
CA LEU A 103 23.34 -0.51 7.00
C LEU A 103 24.58 0.18 7.58
N ALA A 104 24.33 1.07 8.55
CA ALA A 104 25.40 1.71 9.30
C ALA A 104 26.40 0.70 9.85
N GLU A 105 27.67 1.13 9.97
CA GLU A 105 28.79 0.32 10.48
C GLU A 105 29.06 -0.93 9.62
N ASP A 106 28.88 -0.80 8.29
CA ASP A 106 29.13 -1.83 7.28
C ASP A 106 28.38 -3.16 7.54
N LEU A 107 27.19 -3.06 8.14
CA LEU A 107 26.34 -4.22 8.37
C LEU A 107 25.53 -4.51 7.10
N GLU A 108 25.83 -5.66 6.49
CA GLU A 108 25.11 -6.18 5.33
C GLU A 108 24.23 -7.36 5.75
N LEU A 109 22.94 -7.35 5.41
CA LEU A 109 22.01 -8.42 5.75
C LEU A 109 21.11 -8.74 4.56
N LYS A 110 20.89 -10.03 4.29
CA LYS A 110 19.97 -10.50 3.26
C LYS A 110 18.71 -11.13 3.87
N VAL A 111 17.57 -10.74 3.37
CA VAL A 111 16.31 -11.41 3.66
C VAL A 111 16.02 -12.40 2.53
N HIS A 112 16.24 -13.67 2.78
CA HIS A 112 15.91 -14.75 1.86
C HIS A 112 14.43 -15.13 1.97
N GLN A 113 13.79 -15.57 0.87
CA GLN A 113 12.46 -16.18 0.93
C GLN A 113 12.49 -17.46 1.78
N ASP A 114 13.57 -18.26 1.68
CA ASP A 114 13.81 -19.41 2.55
C ASP A 114 14.01 -18.95 3.99
N TYR A 115 13.08 -19.34 4.85
CA TYR A 115 13.05 -18.92 6.27
C TYR A 115 14.29 -19.37 7.06
N GLU A 116 14.74 -20.61 6.85
CA GLU A 116 15.93 -21.11 7.57
C GLU A 116 17.22 -20.43 7.11
N LYS A 117 17.34 -20.12 5.82
CA LYS A 117 18.45 -19.30 5.30
C LYS A 117 18.45 -17.91 5.94
N PHE A 118 17.28 -17.27 6.02
CA PHE A 118 17.15 -15.97 6.68
C PHE A 118 17.55 -16.03 8.16
N LEU A 119 17.10 -17.04 8.90
CA LEU A 119 17.51 -17.20 10.29
C LEU A 119 19.01 -17.45 10.42
N GLN A 120 19.61 -18.23 9.51
CA GLN A 120 21.06 -18.47 9.50
C GLN A 120 21.82 -17.18 9.21
N GLU A 121 21.36 -16.35 8.31
CA GLU A 121 21.92 -15.01 8.02
C GLU A 121 21.97 -14.16 9.29
N LEU A 122 20.84 -14.00 9.99
CA LEU A 122 20.79 -13.26 11.24
C LEU A 122 21.69 -13.86 12.33
N ILE A 123 21.70 -15.18 12.47
CA ILE A 123 22.51 -15.87 13.49
C ILE A 123 24.01 -15.78 13.19
N ALA A 124 24.41 -15.71 11.91
CA ALA A 124 25.81 -15.49 11.54
C ALA A 124 26.31 -14.13 12.01
N HIS A 125 25.49 -13.08 11.88
CA HIS A 125 25.82 -11.73 12.36
C HIS A 125 25.66 -11.56 13.89
N PHE A 126 24.69 -12.27 14.50
CA PHE A 126 24.35 -12.16 15.92
C PHE A 126 24.32 -13.55 16.60
N PRO A 127 25.47 -14.26 16.68
CA PRO A 127 25.51 -15.66 17.18
C PRO A 127 25.09 -15.78 18.64
N HIS A 128 25.33 -14.75 19.45
CA HIS A 128 24.93 -14.69 20.86
C HIS A 128 23.42 -14.53 21.06
N GLU A 129 22.69 -14.09 20.03
CA GLU A 129 21.22 -13.92 20.04
C GLU A 129 20.46 -15.07 19.37
N ARG A 130 21.11 -16.17 19.02
CA ARG A 130 20.50 -17.34 18.33
C ARG A 130 19.14 -17.74 18.89
N GLN A 131 19.00 -17.83 20.21
CA GLN A 131 17.74 -18.23 20.84
C GLN A 131 16.69 -17.11 20.80
N GLY A 132 17.12 -15.87 21.00
CA GLY A 132 16.28 -14.70 20.95
C GLY A 132 15.67 -14.50 19.56
N ILE A 133 16.49 -14.61 18.52
CA ILE A 133 16.06 -14.54 17.12
C ILE A 133 14.96 -15.56 16.85
N ARG A 134 15.20 -16.84 17.12
CA ARG A 134 14.20 -17.90 16.87
C ARG A 134 12.91 -17.64 17.62
N ARG A 135 12.96 -17.31 18.92
CA ARG A 135 11.76 -17.02 19.71
C ARG A 135 10.96 -15.81 19.20
N PHE A 136 11.64 -14.76 18.78
CA PHE A 136 10.96 -13.59 18.23
C PHE A 136 10.21 -13.93 16.94
N TYR A 137 10.86 -14.61 16.00
CA TYR A 137 10.22 -14.99 14.74
C TYR A 137 9.20 -16.13 14.91
N ASP A 138 9.32 -17.00 15.91
CA ASP A 138 8.27 -17.96 16.29
C ASP A 138 6.99 -17.24 16.74
N GLU A 139 7.09 -16.13 17.49
CA GLU A 139 5.92 -15.31 17.84
C GLU A 139 5.31 -14.63 16.59
N CYS A 140 6.12 -14.21 15.61
CA CYS A 140 5.65 -13.70 14.32
C CYS A 140 4.85 -14.79 13.58
N TRP A 141 5.39 -16.00 13.49
CA TRP A 141 4.70 -17.15 12.88
C TRP A 141 3.41 -17.54 13.59
N GLN A 142 3.35 -17.44 14.92
CA GLN A 142 2.10 -17.68 15.65
C GLN A 142 1.00 -16.67 15.25
N VAL A 143 1.35 -15.38 15.12
CA VAL A 143 0.41 -14.36 14.63
C VAL A 143 -0.07 -14.70 13.23
N PHE A 144 0.88 -14.96 12.31
CA PHE A 144 0.57 -15.28 10.92
C PHE A 144 -0.32 -16.52 10.79
N ASN A 145 0.02 -17.61 11.48
CA ASN A 145 -0.74 -18.86 11.43
C ASN A 145 -2.17 -18.67 11.93
N CYS A 146 -2.38 -17.86 12.97
CA CYS A 146 -3.72 -17.51 13.43
C CYS A 146 -4.51 -16.75 12.36
N LEU A 147 -3.89 -15.76 11.69
CA LEU A 147 -4.53 -14.99 10.63
C LEU A 147 -4.81 -15.85 9.39
N ASN A 148 -3.83 -16.65 8.98
CA ASN A 148 -3.92 -17.50 7.79
C ASN A 148 -4.92 -18.67 7.96
N ALA A 149 -5.20 -19.08 9.20
CA ALA A 149 -6.21 -20.09 9.49
C ALA A 149 -7.66 -19.57 9.33
N MET A 150 -7.85 -18.25 9.28
CA MET A 150 -9.15 -17.61 9.22
C MET A 150 -9.35 -16.89 7.90
N GLU A 151 -10.47 -17.09 7.23
CA GLU A 151 -10.86 -16.21 6.14
C GLU A 151 -11.46 -14.91 6.69
N LEU A 152 -10.60 -14.01 7.14
CA LEU A 152 -11.04 -12.76 7.75
C LEU A 152 -11.22 -11.69 6.66
N LEU A 153 -12.46 -11.52 6.17
CA LEU A 153 -12.80 -10.54 5.12
C LEU A 153 -13.32 -9.22 5.69
N SER A 154 -13.91 -9.19 6.87
CA SER A 154 -14.48 -7.97 7.45
C SER A 154 -14.41 -7.99 8.97
N LEU A 155 -14.19 -6.81 9.57
CA LEU A 155 -14.28 -6.59 11.02
C LEU A 155 -15.51 -5.75 11.42
N GLU A 156 -16.38 -5.41 10.48
CA GLU A 156 -17.55 -4.55 10.72
C GLU A 156 -18.86 -5.32 10.87
N GLU A 157 -18.85 -6.64 10.65
CA GLU A 157 -20.05 -7.48 10.69
C GLU A 157 -20.07 -8.42 11.89
N PRO A 158 -20.84 -8.12 12.95
CA PRO A 158 -20.88 -8.95 14.15
C PRO A 158 -21.29 -10.41 13.89
N ARG A 159 -22.24 -10.65 12.97
CA ARG A 159 -22.68 -12.02 12.62
C ARG A 159 -21.56 -12.80 11.92
N TYR A 160 -20.85 -12.16 11.00
CA TYR A 160 -19.70 -12.73 10.32
C TYR A 160 -18.57 -13.04 11.32
N LEU A 161 -18.22 -12.08 12.19
CA LEU A 161 -17.20 -12.26 13.22
C LEU A 161 -17.53 -13.39 14.19
N MET A 162 -18.81 -13.51 14.62
CA MET A 162 -19.24 -14.65 15.42
C MET A 162 -19.06 -15.97 14.67
N ARG A 163 -19.38 -16.02 13.37
CA ARG A 163 -19.16 -17.22 12.54
C ARG A 163 -17.68 -17.59 12.51
N VAL A 164 -16.80 -16.62 12.20
CA VAL A 164 -15.34 -16.82 12.20
C VAL A 164 -14.84 -17.31 13.56
N PHE A 165 -15.31 -16.71 14.65
CA PHE A 165 -14.94 -17.14 16.00
C PHE A 165 -15.32 -18.59 16.28
N PHE A 166 -16.55 -18.99 15.96
CA PHE A 166 -17.00 -20.38 16.20
C PHE A 166 -16.33 -21.39 15.27
N GLN A 167 -15.92 -20.99 14.07
CA GLN A 167 -15.17 -21.85 13.16
C GLN A 167 -13.69 -21.99 13.56
N HIS A 168 -13.08 -20.91 14.10
CA HIS A 168 -11.66 -20.82 14.40
C HIS A 168 -11.37 -20.25 15.80
N PRO A 169 -11.94 -20.85 16.88
CA PRO A 169 -11.85 -20.27 18.23
C PRO A 169 -10.41 -20.16 18.74
N PHE A 170 -9.57 -21.16 18.47
CA PHE A 170 -8.17 -21.16 18.92
C PHE A 170 -7.34 -20.10 18.19
N ALA A 171 -7.57 -19.88 16.91
CA ALA A 171 -6.89 -18.83 16.14
C ALA A 171 -7.30 -17.44 16.65
N CYS A 172 -8.59 -17.20 16.87
CA CYS A 172 -9.08 -15.94 17.45
C CYS A 172 -8.47 -15.67 18.83
N LEU A 173 -8.51 -16.66 19.72
CA LEU A 173 -7.96 -16.55 21.09
C LEU A 173 -6.43 -16.37 21.06
N GLY A 174 -5.72 -17.02 20.12
CA GLY A 174 -4.28 -16.89 19.93
C GLY A 174 -3.86 -15.46 19.61
N LEU A 175 -4.69 -14.67 18.91
CA LEU A 175 -4.40 -13.27 18.60
C LEU A 175 -4.64 -12.32 19.77
N VAL A 176 -5.49 -12.68 20.74
CA VAL A 176 -5.88 -11.77 21.85
C VAL A 176 -4.66 -11.30 22.64
N LYS A 177 -3.68 -12.18 22.89
CA LYS A 177 -2.46 -11.83 23.63
C LYS A 177 -1.61 -10.77 22.93
N TYR A 178 -1.71 -10.66 21.60
CA TYR A 178 -0.92 -9.71 20.80
C TYR A 178 -1.61 -8.35 20.60
N LEU A 179 -2.92 -8.27 20.83
CA LEU A 179 -3.65 -7.00 20.70
C LEU A 179 -3.05 -5.85 21.52
N PRO A 180 -2.59 -6.05 22.77
CA PRO A 180 -1.98 -4.99 23.56
C PRO A 180 -0.49 -4.80 23.31
N GLN A 181 0.16 -5.53 22.39
CA GLN A 181 1.62 -5.57 22.24
C GLN A 181 2.08 -4.95 20.92
N ASN A 182 3.25 -4.30 20.94
CA ASN A 182 3.99 -3.89 19.75
C ASN A 182 5.10 -4.91 19.45
N ALA A 183 5.63 -4.87 18.23
CA ALA A 183 6.76 -5.75 17.83
C ALA A 183 7.97 -5.55 18.76
N GLY A 184 8.27 -4.31 19.14
CA GLY A 184 9.37 -3.99 20.05
C GLY A 184 9.19 -4.54 21.47
N ASP A 185 7.94 -4.68 21.94
CA ASP A 185 7.68 -5.30 23.26
C ASP A 185 8.08 -6.78 23.23
N ILE A 186 7.77 -7.49 22.15
CA ILE A 186 8.12 -8.89 21.94
C ILE A 186 9.62 -9.04 21.65
N ALA A 187 10.20 -8.17 20.79
CA ALA A 187 11.62 -8.24 20.47
C ALA A 187 12.48 -8.10 21.72
N ARG A 188 12.26 -7.05 22.52
CA ARG A 188 13.02 -6.81 23.78
C ARG A 188 12.82 -7.86 24.87
N LYS A 189 11.81 -8.69 24.76
CA LYS A 189 11.63 -9.83 25.66
C LYS A 189 12.65 -10.95 25.43
N TYR A 190 13.13 -11.08 24.19
CA TYR A 190 13.97 -12.19 23.76
C TYR A 190 15.36 -11.77 23.29
N ILE A 191 15.51 -10.52 22.84
CA ILE A 191 16.70 -9.96 22.20
C ILE A 191 17.23 -8.80 23.04
N THR A 192 18.54 -8.80 23.25
CA THR A 192 19.25 -7.80 24.05
C THR A 192 20.24 -6.97 23.24
N ASP A 193 20.69 -7.49 22.10
CA ASP A 193 21.64 -6.82 21.22
C ASP A 193 21.03 -5.55 20.61
N PRO A 194 21.63 -4.37 20.81
CA PRO A 194 21.06 -3.12 20.36
C PRO A 194 21.03 -2.97 18.83
N LYS A 195 22.00 -3.55 18.10
CA LYS A 195 22.04 -3.46 16.64
C LYS A 195 20.96 -4.34 16.02
N LEU A 196 20.73 -5.53 16.57
CA LEU A 196 19.64 -6.40 16.13
C LEU A 196 18.27 -5.77 16.43
N LEU A 197 18.11 -5.08 17.56
CA LEU A 197 16.89 -4.31 17.86
C LEU A 197 16.70 -3.14 16.89
N GLN A 198 17.77 -2.43 16.50
CA GLN A 198 17.73 -1.38 15.48
C GLN A 198 17.37 -1.94 14.09
N PHE A 199 17.86 -3.12 13.76
CA PHE A 199 17.46 -3.84 12.53
C PHE A 199 15.96 -4.16 12.53
N ILE A 200 15.41 -4.66 13.64
CA ILE A 200 13.97 -4.92 13.79
C ILE A 200 13.16 -3.61 13.73
N ASP A 201 13.69 -2.51 14.26
CA ASP A 201 13.09 -1.18 14.12
C ASP A 201 13.00 -0.77 12.65
N LEU A 202 14.08 -0.96 11.87
CA LEU A 202 14.10 -0.66 10.44
C LEU A 202 13.15 -1.58 9.66
N GLU A 203 13.14 -2.87 9.95
CA GLU A 203 12.19 -3.81 9.35
C GLU A 203 10.75 -3.36 9.57
N CYS A 204 10.39 -2.95 10.79
CA CYS A 204 9.07 -2.41 11.07
C CYS A 204 8.82 -1.08 10.32
N TYR A 205 9.81 -0.20 10.26
CA TYR A 205 9.71 1.08 9.56
C TYR A 205 9.45 0.89 8.06
N CYS A 206 10.12 -0.05 7.43
CA CYS A 206 9.95 -0.33 6.00
C CYS A 206 8.50 -0.69 5.62
N TRP A 207 7.78 -1.34 6.52
CA TRP A 207 6.42 -1.82 6.25
C TRP A 207 5.30 -1.00 6.89
N SER A 208 5.58 -0.32 8.00
CA SER A 208 4.56 0.40 8.77
C SER A 208 4.82 1.90 8.92
N VAL A 209 5.97 2.39 8.43
CA VAL A 209 6.46 3.77 8.63
C VAL A 209 6.59 4.12 10.12
N MET A 210 6.85 3.10 10.96
CA MET A 210 7.03 3.22 12.41
C MET A 210 8.08 2.23 12.88
N ARG A 211 8.85 2.61 13.89
CA ARG A 211 9.74 1.68 14.61
C ARG A 211 8.95 0.61 15.35
N ALA A 212 9.64 -0.46 15.75
CA ALA A 212 9.03 -1.61 16.39
C ALA A 212 8.27 -1.30 17.69
N ASP A 213 8.67 -0.25 18.42
CA ASP A 213 8.01 0.18 19.65
C ASP A 213 6.59 0.75 19.43
N ARG A 214 6.27 1.13 18.19
CA ARG A 214 4.95 1.66 17.78
C ARG A 214 4.21 0.75 16.82
N THR A 215 4.90 -0.18 16.17
CA THR A 215 4.30 -1.13 15.22
C THR A 215 3.53 -2.22 15.96
N PRO A 216 2.21 -2.38 15.76
CA PRO A 216 1.44 -3.46 16.38
C PRO A 216 2.02 -4.83 16.04
N MET A 217 2.13 -5.72 17.03
CA MET A 217 2.70 -7.06 16.83
C MET A 217 1.95 -7.87 15.76
N ILE A 218 0.63 -7.67 15.63
CA ILE A 218 -0.17 -8.34 14.60
C ILE A 218 0.28 -7.92 13.20
N ASN A 219 0.62 -6.64 12.98
CA ASN A 219 1.13 -6.18 11.68
C ASN A 219 2.50 -6.75 11.39
N ALA A 220 3.44 -6.65 12.34
CA ALA A 220 4.78 -7.16 12.18
C ALA A 220 4.77 -8.68 11.94
N GLY A 221 4.03 -9.43 12.76
CA GLY A 221 3.93 -10.88 12.62
C GLY A 221 3.34 -11.32 11.28
N MET A 222 2.34 -10.57 10.78
CA MET A 222 1.78 -10.82 9.46
C MET A 222 2.85 -10.65 8.37
N VAL A 223 3.52 -9.51 8.31
CA VAL A 223 4.45 -9.17 7.22
C VAL A 223 5.73 -10.01 7.30
N PHE A 224 6.31 -10.16 8.50
CA PHE A 224 7.57 -10.89 8.68
C PHE A 224 7.46 -12.40 8.41
N SER A 225 6.26 -12.95 8.49
CA SER A 225 6.03 -14.36 8.17
C SER A 225 5.51 -14.56 6.75
N ASP A 226 4.62 -13.67 6.26
CA ASP A 226 4.04 -13.79 4.91
C ASP A 226 5.11 -13.72 3.80
N ARG A 227 6.18 -12.94 4.01
CA ARG A 227 7.31 -12.88 3.06
C ARG A 227 8.01 -14.24 2.86
N HIS A 228 7.98 -15.11 3.85
CA HIS A 228 8.53 -16.47 3.75
C HIS A 228 7.48 -17.48 3.30
N TYR A 229 6.20 -17.23 3.56
CA TYR A 229 5.08 -18.11 3.20
C TYR A 229 4.60 -17.87 1.78
N GLY A 230 4.07 -16.69 1.49
CA GLY A 230 3.57 -16.28 0.17
C GLY A 230 4.68 -15.73 -0.72
N GLY A 231 5.71 -15.17 -0.12
CA GLY A 231 6.85 -14.56 -0.78
C GLY A 231 6.57 -13.15 -1.32
N ILE A 232 7.62 -12.52 -1.82
CA ILE A 232 7.54 -11.33 -2.67
C ILE A 232 7.54 -11.83 -4.11
N ASN A 233 6.54 -11.40 -4.89
CA ASN A 233 6.34 -11.85 -6.26
C ASN A 233 6.10 -10.64 -7.15
N TYR A 234 6.91 -10.48 -8.17
CA TYR A 234 6.80 -9.36 -9.10
C TYR A 234 5.83 -9.70 -10.25
N PRO A 235 4.83 -8.86 -10.55
CA PRO A 235 3.92 -9.07 -11.67
C PRO A 235 4.67 -8.92 -12.99
N LYS A 236 4.60 -9.92 -13.87
CA LYS A 236 5.19 -9.82 -15.21
C LYS A 236 4.53 -8.69 -15.99
N GLY A 237 5.34 -7.82 -16.59
CA GLY A 237 4.91 -6.58 -17.24
C GLY A 237 4.70 -5.40 -16.31
N GLY A 238 5.14 -5.50 -15.04
CA GLY A 238 5.10 -4.42 -14.06
C GLY A 238 3.87 -4.43 -13.14
N VAL A 239 3.94 -3.68 -12.05
CA VAL A 239 2.90 -3.63 -11.01
C VAL A 239 1.55 -3.13 -11.55
N GLY A 240 1.56 -2.29 -12.58
CA GLY A 240 0.34 -1.81 -13.24
C GLY A 240 -0.55 -2.91 -13.82
N GLN A 241 0.00 -4.10 -14.10
CA GLN A 241 -0.75 -5.25 -14.61
C GLN A 241 -1.83 -5.71 -13.61
N ILE A 242 -1.62 -5.54 -12.31
CA ILE A 242 -2.62 -5.87 -11.29
C ILE A 242 -3.92 -5.10 -11.54
N ALA A 243 -3.80 -3.78 -11.71
CA ALA A 243 -4.96 -2.93 -11.95
C ALA A 243 -5.62 -3.20 -13.30
N GLN A 244 -4.82 -3.46 -14.35
CA GLN A 244 -5.33 -3.78 -15.69
C GLN A 244 -6.15 -5.07 -15.66
N LYS A 245 -5.64 -6.13 -15.02
CA LYS A 245 -6.36 -7.41 -14.89
C LYS A 245 -7.62 -7.30 -14.04
N LEU A 246 -7.61 -6.48 -12.99
CA LEU A 246 -8.82 -6.20 -12.23
C LEU A 246 -9.87 -5.43 -13.07
N VAL A 247 -9.44 -4.51 -13.94
CA VAL A 247 -10.37 -3.82 -14.86
C VAL A 247 -10.95 -4.78 -15.89
N GLU A 248 -10.12 -5.61 -16.52
CA GLU A 248 -10.60 -6.66 -17.43
C GLU A 248 -11.67 -7.55 -16.74
N GLY A 249 -11.38 -8.02 -15.53
CA GLY A 249 -12.31 -8.82 -14.74
C GLY A 249 -13.59 -8.07 -14.34
N LEU A 250 -13.49 -6.78 -14.03
CA LEU A 250 -14.63 -5.92 -13.75
C LEU A 250 -15.58 -5.84 -14.94
N GLU A 251 -15.03 -5.59 -16.14
CA GLU A 251 -15.81 -5.45 -17.37
C GLU A 251 -16.45 -6.79 -17.80
N LEU A 252 -15.72 -7.91 -17.67
CA LEU A 252 -16.28 -9.25 -17.89
C LEU A 252 -17.41 -9.61 -16.92
N ALA A 253 -17.34 -9.11 -15.69
CA ALA A 253 -18.42 -9.24 -14.70
C ALA A 253 -19.58 -8.25 -14.91
N GLY A 254 -19.57 -7.46 -16.01
CA GLY A 254 -20.62 -6.51 -16.35
C GLY A 254 -20.52 -5.13 -15.66
N GLY A 255 -19.44 -4.88 -14.92
CA GLY A 255 -19.12 -3.56 -14.40
C GLY A 255 -18.60 -2.61 -15.50
N LYS A 256 -18.45 -1.33 -15.16
CA LYS A 256 -17.96 -0.31 -16.09
C LYS A 256 -16.90 0.56 -15.42
N ILE A 257 -15.95 1.05 -16.23
CA ILE A 257 -15.00 2.08 -15.82
C ILE A 257 -15.03 3.25 -16.80
N GLU A 258 -15.01 4.47 -16.28
CA GLU A 258 -14.85 5.70 -17.08
C GLU A 258 -13.57 6.40 -16.65
N TYR A 259 -12.65 6.60 -17.59
CA TYR A 259 -11.42 7.38 -17.41
C TYR A 259 -11.67 8.88 -17.71
N LYS A 260 -10.75 9.74 -17.29
CA LYS A 260 -10.90 11.22 -17.36
C LYS A 260 -12.17 11.72 -16.67
N ALA A 261 -12.72 10.93 -15.76
CA ALA A 261 -13.97 11.14 -15.06
C ALA A 261 -13.71 11.64 -13.63
N LYS A 262 -13.17 12.86 -13.51
CA LYS A 262 -12.87 13.47 -12.21
C LYS A 262 -14.15 13.80 -11.46
N VAL A 263 -14.42 13.07 -10.37
CA VAL A 263 -15.47 13.41 -9.41
C VAL A 263 -15.05 14.65 -8.62
N THR A 264 -15.97 15.61 -8.51
CA THR A 264 -15.78 16.87 -7.77
C THR A 264 -16.71 17.00 -6.58
N GLU A 265 -17.79 16.21 -6.54
CA GLU A 265 -18.78 16.30 -5.47
C GLU A 265 -19.48 14.94 -5.26
N ILE A 266 -19.68 14.56 -4.01
CA ILE A 266 -20.60 13.49 -3.58
C ILE A 266 -21.94 14.15 -3.26
N LEU A 267 -22.98 13.75 -3.97
CA LEU A 267 -24.31 14.34 -3.86
C LEU A 267 -25.06 13.75 -2.66
N LEU A 268 -25.59 14.63 -1.83
CA LEU A 268 -26.33 14.26 -0.62
C LEU A 268 -27.81 14.64 -0.73
N GLU A 269 -28.68 13.71 -0.42
CA GLU A 269 -30.11 13.95 -0.21
C GLU A 269 -30.50 13.56 1.22
N ARG A 270 -31.03 14.51 1.99
CA ARG A 270 -31.40 14.31 3.41
C ARG A 270 -30.26 13.68 4.23
N GLY A 271 -29.02 14.08 3.95
CA GLY A 271 -27.82 13.57 4.66
C GLY A 271 -27.33 12.19 4.20
N LYS A 272 -27.93 11.58 3.18
CA LYS A 272 -27.53 10.29 2.58
C LYS A 272 -26.81 10.53 1.26
N ALA A 273 -25.72 9.81 0.99
CA ALA A 273 -25.05 9.82 -0.30
C ALA A 273 -25.91 9.07 -1.35
N VAL A 274 -26.22 9.76 -2.46
CA VAL A 274 -27.12 9.26 -3.53
C VAL A 274 -26.52 9.30 -4.91
N GLY A 275 -25.34 9.93 -5.09
CA GLY A 275 -24.71 10.05 -6.39
C GLY A 275 -23.43 10.85 -6.33
N VAL A 276 -22.90 11.16 -7.51
CA VAL A 276 -21.69 11.95 -7.70
C VAL A 276 -21.85 12.93 -8.85
N LYS A 277 -21.06 14.01 -8.81
CA LYS A 277 -20.95 15.01 -9.89
C LYS A 277 -19.51 15.05 -10.39
N LEU A 278 -19.35 15.04 -11.71
CA LEU A 278 -18.07 15.15 -12.38
C LEU A 278 -17.69 16.62 -12.66
N ALA A 279 -16.41 16.85 -12.93
CA ALA A 279 -15.89 18.17 -13.29
C ALA A 279 -16.52 18.77 -14.56
N ASN A 280 -16.99 17.93 -15.49
CA ASN A 280 -17.73 18.37 -16.69
C ASN A 280 -19.23 18.63 -16.46
N GLY A 281 -19.69 18.53 -15.20
CA GLY A 281 -21.08 18.75 -14.81
C GLY A 281 -21.97 17.51 -14.89
N LYS A 282 -21.54 16.40 -15.50
CA LYS A 282 -22.31 15.15 -15.55
C LYS A 282 -22.55 14.62 -14.15
N GLN A 283 -23.72 14.05 -13.90
CA GLN A 283 -24.10 13.45 -12.62
C GLN A 283 -24.52 12.00 -12.82
N TYR A 284 -24.21 11.17 -11.82
CA TYR A 284 -24.63 9.78 -11.76
C TYR A 284 -25.24 9.47 -10.41
N GLY A 285 -26.37 8.77 -10.41
CA GLY A 285 -27.05 8.29 -9.21
C GLY A 285 -26.65 6.87 -8.86
N ALA A 286 -26.53 6.55 -7.58
CA ALA A 286 -26.32 5.18 -7.11
C ALA A 286 -26.93 4.92 -5.73
N LYS A 287 -27.17 3.64 -5.42
CA LYS A 287 -27.63 3.21 -4.09
C LYS A 287 -26.55 3.38 -3.04
N ARG A 288 -25.27 3.19 -3.41
CA ARG A 288 -24.07 3.29 -2.55
C ARG A 288 -22.93 3.98 -3.30
N ILE A 289 -22.16 4.78 -2.56
CA ILE A 289 -20.95 5.45 -3.05
C ILE A 289 -19.76 4.93 -2.26
N VAL A 290 -18.70 4.53 -2.96
CA VAL A 290 -17.42 4.13 -2.40
C VAL A 290 -16.36 5.14 -2.81
N SER A 291 -15.69 5.77 -1.86
CA SER A 291 -14.56 6.63 -2.14
C SER A 291 -13.24 5.91 -1.89
N ASN A 292 -12.44 5.75 -2.94
CA ASN A 292 -11.05 5.30 -2.87
C ASN A 292 -10.06 6.48 -2.89
N ALA A 293 -10.53 7.71 -2.79
CA ALA A 293 -9.71 8.85 -2.41
C ALA A 293 -9.37 8.76 -0.92
N THR A 294 -8.30 9.44 -0.49
CA THR A 294 -8.00 9.47 0.95
C THR A 294 -9.20 10.01 1.74
N ARG A 295 -9.32 9.64 3.01
CA ARG A 295 -10.40 10.19 3.85
C ARG A 295 -10.31 11.71 3.99
N TRP A 296 -9.08 12.27 4.01
CA TRP A 296 -8.89 13.73 3.97
C TRP A 296 -9.49 14.35 2.72
N ASP A 297 -9.18 13.80 1.53
CA ASP A 297 -9.73 14.27 0.26
C ASP A 297 -11.24 14.07 0.16
N THR A 298 -11.73 12.91 0.59
CA THR A 298 -13.15 12.57 0.56
C THR A 298 -13.98 13.57 1.36
N PHE A 299 -13.60 13.81 2.61
CA PHE A 299 -14.41 14.64 3.50
C PHE A 299 -14.14 16.14 3.38
N ALA A 300 -12.95 16.57 2.94
CA ALA A 300 -12.62 17.98 2.77
C ALA A 300 -12.90 18.52 1.36
N LYS A 301 -12.86 17.66 0.34
CA LYS A 301 -12.93 18.11 -1.07
C LYS A 301 -14.15 17.61 -1.84
N LEU A 302 -14.67 16.42 -1.50
CA LEU A 302 -15.80 15.82 -2.22
C LEU A 302 -17.15 16.03 -1.53
N LEU A 303 -17.14 16.56 -0.30
CA LEU A 303 -18.34 16.85 0.47
C LEU A 303 -18.40 18.33 0.85
N PRO A 304 -19.61 18.91 0.99
CA PRO A 304 -19.73 20.24 1.57
C PRO A 304 -19.14 20.27 3.00
N PRO A 305 -18.40 21.33 3.39
CA PRO A 305 -17.75 21.40 4.73
C PRO A 305 -18.68 21.15 5.90
N VAL A 306 -19.95 21.59 5.78
CA VAL A 306 -21.02 21.38 6.79
C VAL A 306 -21.40 19.91 6.94
N ALA A 307 -21.14 19.06 5.95
CA ALA A 307 -21.49 17.64 5.98
C ALA A 307 -20.41 16.75 6.63
N MET A 308 -19.25 17.29 6.99
CA MET A 308 -18.17 16.51 7.62
C MET A 308 -18.60 16.03 9.02
N PRO A 309 -18.68 14.72 9.26
CA PRO A 309 -19.07 14.19 10.56
C PRO A 309 -18.05 14.51 11.66
N GLN A 310 -18.52 14.69 12.89
CA GLN A 310 -17.66 14.99 14.03
C GLN A 310 -16.66 13.84 14.33
N ALA A 311 -17.06 12.60 14.11
CA ALA A 311 -16.19 11.43 14.24
C ALA A 311 -15.00 11.52 13.27
N GLU A 312 -15.25 11.97 12.04
CA GLU A 312 -14.21 12.15 11.01
C GLU A 312 -13.24 13.28 11.37
N LYS A 313 -13.76 14.42 11.85
CA LYS A 313 -12.89 15.51 12.35
C LYS A 313 -11.96 15.04 13.45
N LYS A 314 -12.50 14.29 14.42
CA LYS A 314 -11.70 13.71 15.52
C LYS A 314 -10.65 12.74 15.00
N TRP A 315 -10.97 11.91 14.00
CA TRP A 315 -10.03 10.99 13.39
C TRP A 315 -8.90 11.75 12.69
N GLN A 316 -9.22 12.73 11.84
CA GLN A 316 -8.24 13.54 11.12
C GLN A 316 -7.28 14.33 12.05
N GLN A 317 -7.76 14.73 13.23
CA GLN A 317 -6.93 15.36 14.26
C GLN A 317 -6.03 14.36 15.00
N ARG A 318 -6.45 13.11 15.08
CA ARG A 318 -5.77 12.04 15.83
C ARG A 318 -4.65 11.37 15.07
N TYR A 319 -4.82 11.18 13.76
CA TYR A 319 -3.89 10.43 12.90
C TYR A 319 -3.04 11.39 12.08
N GLN A 320 -1.72 11.18 12.16
CA GLN A 320 -0.76 11.88 11.33
C GLN A 320 -0.71 11.25 9.94
N LYS A 321 -0.51 12.07 8.92
CA LYS A 321 -0.23 11.59 7.56
C LYS A 321 1.16 11.01 7.51
N SER A 322 1.35 9.89 6.80
CA SER A 322 2.67 9.40 6.47
C SER A 322 3.40 10.38 5.55
N PRO A 323 4.74 10.34 5.47
CA PRO A 323 5.46 11.10 4.47
C PRO A 323 5.00 10.72 3.05
N SER A 324 5.21 11.63 2.12
CA SER A 324 5.31 11.34 0.71
C SER A 324 6.73 10.88 0.41
N PHE A 325 7.11 10.84 -0.88
CA PHE A 325 8.44 10.40 -1.28
C PHE A 325 9.08 11.39 -2.27
N LEU A 326 10.40 11.49 -2.17
CA LEU A 326 11.27 11.84 -3.28
C LEU A 326 11.62 10.53 -3.98
N SER A 327 11.34 10.40 -5.27
CA SER A 327 11.58 9.19 -6.05
C SER A 327 12.46 9.47 -7.26
N LEU A 328 13.40 8.57 -7.55
CA LEU A 328 14.18 8.55 -8.78
C LEU A 328 13.78 7.32 -9.57
N HIS A 329 13.39 7.54 -10.82
CA HIS A 329 13.16 6.49 -11.81
C HIS A 329 14.29 6.61 -12.84
N MET A 330 15.19 5.65 -12.84
CA MET A 330 16.44 5.69 -13.60
C MET A 330 16.48 4.56 -14.60
N GLY A 331 16.79 4.87 -15.87
CA GLY A 331 17.29 3.93 -16.86
C GLY A 331 18.80 3.96 -16.82
N VAL A 332 19.45 2.81 -16.68
CA VAL A 332 20.90 2.70 -16.52
C VAL A 332 21.48 1.63 -17.44
N GLU A 333 22.72 1.82 -17.91
CA GLU A 333 23.44 0.79 -18.63
C GLU A 333 23.69 -0.45 -17.77
N ALA A 334 23.61 -1.64 -18.36
CA ALA A 334 23.68 -2.90 -17.62
C ALA A 334 24.97 -3.07 -16.79
N HIS A 335 26.07 -2.47 -17.21
CA HIS A 335 27.35 -2.56 -16.49
C HIS A 335 27.36 -1.83 -15.13
N VAL A 336 26.39 -0.95 -14.86
CA VAL A 336 26.23 -0.25 -13.57
C VAL A 336 25.90 -1.24 -12.44
N LEU A 337 25.23 -2.35 -12.77
CA LEU A 337 24.86 -3.34 -11.77
C LEU A 337 26.02 -4.33 -11.54
N PRO A 338 26.58 -4.41 -10.31
CA PRO A 338 27.56 -5.43 -9.98
C PRO A 338 27.03 -6.85 -10.23
N PRO A 339 27.89 -7.80 -10.64
CA PRO A 339 27.47 -9.19 -10.80
C PRO A 339 26.86 -9.77 -9.51
N GLY A 340 25.70 -10.41 -9.62
CA GLY A 340 24.98 -10.99 -8.48
C GLY A 340 24.15 -9.98 -7.67
N THR A 341 23.90 -8.79 -8.22
CA THR A 341 22.95 -7.83 -7.66
C THR A 341 21.54 -8.44 -7.59
N ASP A 342 20.90 -8.36 -6.43
CA ASP A 342 19.51 -8.77 -6.20
C ASP A 342 18.53 -7.63 -6.53
N CYS A 343 17.21 -7.91 -6.52
CA CYS A 343 16.22 -6.94 -7.00
C CYS A 343 15.99 -5.77 -6.04
N HIS A 344 15.99 -6.01 -4.73
CA HIS A 344 15.59 -4.99 -3.75
C HIS A 344 16.70 -4.68 -2.75
N HIS A 345 16.93 -3.38 -2.50
CA HIS A 345 17.93 -2.91 -1.53
C HIS A 345 17.33 -1.84 -0.62
N ILE A 346 17.83 -1.80 0.62
CA ILE A 346 17.53 -0.73 1.59
C ILE A 346 18.86 -0.19 2.11
N LEU A 347 19.02 1.14 2.01
CA LEU A 347 20.21 1.86 2.44
C LEU A 347 19.90 2.72 3.65
N LEU A 348 20.65 2.52 4.74
CA LEU A 348 20.57 3.34 5.94
C LEU A 348 21.94 3.50 6.58
N GLU A 349 22.58 4.64 6.35
CA GLU A 349 23.95 4.93 6.78
C GLU A 349 24.03 5.45 8.23
N ASN A 350 22.89 5.83 8.82
CA ASN A 350 22.81 6.32 10.19
C ASN A 350 21.47 5.92 10.82
N TRP A 351 21.51 5.11 11.87
CA TRP A 351 20.32 4.62 12.58
C TRP A 351 19.40 5.74 13.12
N GLN A 352 19.98 6.89 13.52
CA GLN A 352 19.21 8.02 14.03
C GLN A 352 18.38 8.71 12.96
N GLN A 353 18.77 8.58 11.69
CA GLN A 353 18.11 9.22 10.54
C GLN A 353 17.06 8.33 9.88
N MET A 354 16.76 7.17 10.42
CA MET A 354 15.84 6.18 9.82
C MET A 354 14.51 6.79 9.34
N GLU A 355 13.90 7.64 10.15
CA GLU A 355 12.60 8.27 9.88
C GLU A 355 12.72 9.68 9.25
N GLU A 356 13.93 10.19 9.07
CA GLU A 356 14.18 11.55 8.59
C GLU A 356 14.07 11.66 7.07
N GLU A 357 13.99 12.91 6.57
CA GLU A 357 14.05 13.18 5.13
C GLU A 357 15.37 12.67 4.55
N GLU A 358 15.30 11.98 3.42
CA GLU A 358 16.43 11.33 2.77
C GLU A 358 17.20 10.32 3.68
N GLY A 359 16.65 9.91 4.82
CA GLY A 359 17.31 8.99 5.75
C GLY A 359 17.43 7.58 5.17
N THR A 360 16.34 6.84 5.13
CA THR A 360 16.28 5.51 4.53
C THR A 360 16.01 5.61 3.03
N ILE A 361 16.81 4.94 2.20
CA ILE A 361 16.58 4.83 0.76
C ILE A 361 16.11 3.42 0.44
N PHE A 362 15.00 3.32 -0.27
CA PHE A 362 14.46 2.09 -0.83
C PHE A 362 14.83 2.01 -2.31
N VAL A 363 15.28 0.86 -2.76
CA VAL A 363 15.69 0.62 -4.15
C VAL A 363 15.06 -0.66 -4.67
N SER A 364 14.59 -0.62 -5.90
CA SER A 364 14.11 -1.78 -6.64
C SER A 364 14.67 -1.78 -8.06
N ILE A 365 15.05 -2.94 -8.54
CA ILE A 365 15.61 -3.17 -9.88
C ILE A 365 14.76 -4.24 -10.58
N PRO A 366 13.51 -3.90 -10.95
CA PRO A 366 12.54 -4.89 -11.41
C PRO A 366 12.97 -5.60 -12.70
N THR A 367 13.85 -5.00 -13.48
CA THR A 367 14.43 -5.60 -14.71
C THR A 367 15.33 -6.81 -14.44
N LEU A 368 15.75 -7.05 -13.21
CA LEU A 368 16.44 -8.30 -12.83
C LEU A 368 15.47 -9.50 -12.76
N LEU A 369 14.18 -9.22 -12.56
CA LEU A 369 13.12 -10.21 -12.58
C LEU A 369 12.41 -10.25 -13.94
N ASP A 370 12.11 -9.08 -14.52
CA ASP A 370 11.42 -8.94 -15.80
C ASP A 370 12.22 -8.00 -16.75
N PRO A 371 13.15 -8.54 -17.55
CA PRO A 371 13.99 -7.73 -18.44
C PRO A 371 13.22 -6.93 -19.49
N ASP A 372 12.00 -7.36 -19.84
CA ASP A 372 11.18 -6.72 -20.89
C ASP A 372 10.70 -5.29 -20.48
N LEU A 373 10.95 -4.86 -19.26
CA LEU A 373 10.62 -3.52 -18.78
C LEU A 373 11.57 -2.41 -19.25
N ALA A 374 12.75 -2.76 -19.79
CA ALA A 374 13.75 -1.83 -20.28
C ALA A 374 14.23 -2.23 -21.68
N PRO A 375 14.86 -1.31 -22.45
CA PRO A 375 15.56 -1.64 -23.67
C PRO A 375 16.70 -2.66 -23.43
N GLU A 376 17.06 -3.42 -24.44
CA GLU A 376 18.18 -4.39 -24.38
C GLU A 376 19.49 -3.69 -23.99
N GLY A 377 20.22 -4.25 -23.03
CA GLY A 377 21.47 -3.68 -22.51
C GLY A 377 21.29 -2.64 -21.39
N TYR A 378 20.04 -2.41 -20.95
CA TYR A 378 19.72 -1.46 -19.88
C TYR A 378 18.92 -2.10 -18.76
N HIS A 379 18.96 -1.44 -17.60
CA HIS A 379 18.15 -1.78 -16.42
C HIS A 379 17.37 -0.57 -15.90
N ILE A 380 16.34 -0.85 -15.11
CA ILE A 380 15.64 0.15 -14.32
C ILE A 380 16.15 0.09 -12.88
N ILE A 381 16.54 1.25 -12.34
CA ILE A 381 16.69 1.45 -10.89
C ILE A 381 15.61 2.43 -10.45
N HIS A 382 14.67 1.95 -9.66
CA HIS A 382 13.66 2.78 -9.01
C HIS A 382 14.06 2.96 -7.53
N SER A 383 14.32 4.19 -7.12
CA SER A 383 14.61 4.49 -5.71
C SER A 383 13.66 5.53 -5.15
N PHE A 384 13.39 5.45 -3.86
CA PHE A 384 12.60 6.45 -3.17
C PHE A 384 13.03 6.59 -1.71
N THR A 385 12.82 7.78 -1.16
CA THR A 385 13.11 8.11 0.23
C THR A 385 12.02 9.02 0.79
N PRO A 386 11.74 8.99 2.12
CA PRO A 386 10.73 9.86 2.72
C PRO A 386 10.98 11.35 2.44
N SER A 387 9.92 12.07 2.09
CA SER A 387 9.95 13.52 1.90
C SER A 387 8.56 14.13 2.16
N TRP A 388 8.50 15.37 2.60
CA TRP A 388 7.26 16.04 2.99
C TRP A 388 6.89 17.18 2.05
N LEU A 389 5.61 17.28 1.71
CA LEU A 389 5.11 18.32 0.81
C LEU A 389 5.45 19.74 1.30
N LYS A 390 5.45 19.98 2.62
CA LYS A 390 5.77 21.27 3.22
C LYS A 390 7.11 21.84 2.74
N ASP A 391 8.09 20.96 2.51
CA ASP A 391 9.45 21.33 2.12
C ASP A 391 9.58 21.67 0.62
N TRP A 392 8.53 21.41 -0.14
CA TRP A 392 8.42 21.67 -1.58
C TRP A 392 7.38 22.73 -1.95
N GLN A 393 6.68 23.31 -0.97
CA GLN A 393 5.68 24.37 -1.20
C GLN A 393 6.31 25.74 -1.17
N GLY A 394 5.65 26.72 -1.83
CA GLY A 394 6.07 28.13 -1.82
C GLY A 394 7.31 28.45 -2.67
N LEU A 395 7.90 27.48 -3.34
CA LEU A 395 9.05 27.66 -4.21
C LEU A 395 8.64 28.23 -5.59
N SER A 396 9.43 29.15 -6.13
CA SER A 396 9.34 29.54 -7.54
C SER A 396 9.67 28.35 -8.45
N PRO A 397 9.33 28.39 -9.74
CA PRO A 397 9.70 27.33 -10.68
C PRO A 397 11.22 27.03 -10.69
N GLU A 398 12.05 28.08 -10.64
CA GLU A 398 13.51 27.97 -10.66
C GLU A 398 14.04 27.35 -9.36
N GLU A 399 13.57 27.81 -8.21
CA GLU A 399 13.93 27.23 -6.90
C GLU A 399 13.51 25.78 -6.79
N TYR A 400 12.32 25.46 -7.30
CA TYR A 400 11.83 24.09 -7.33
C TYR A 400 12.69 23.17 -8.19
N ALA A 401 13.06 23.62 -9.41
CA ALA A 401 13.92 22.86 -10.31
C ALA A 401 15.30 22.62 -9.69
N LYS A 402 15.93 23.67 -9.17
CA LYS A 402 17.25 23.59 -8.50
C LYS A 402 17.23 22.67 -7.27
N LYS A 403 16.17 22.76 -6.44
CA LYS A 403 16.03 21.87 -5.27
C LYS A 403 15.85 20.42 -5.68
N LYS A 404 15.06 20.19 -6.73
CA LYS A 404 14.78 18.84 -7.27
C LYS A 404 16.08 18.20 -7.81
N GLU A 405 16.88 18.94 -8.57
CA GLU A 405 18.16 18.51 -9.11
C GLU A 405 19.15 18.18 -7.98
N ALA A 406 19.37 19.10 -7.05
CA ALA A 406 20.28 18.90 -5.94
C ALA A 406 19.87 17.72 -5.03
N ALA A 407 18.57 17.45 -4.87
CA ALA A 407 18.10 16.30 -4.11
C ALA A 407 18.34 14.99 -4.88
N ALA A 408 18.16 14.97 -6.19
CA ALA A 408 18.49 13.81 -7.01
C ALA A 408 19.98 13.49 -6.97
N GLU A 409 20.85 14.50 -7.14
CA GLU A 409 22.31 14.35 -7.07
C GLU A 409 22.76 13.74 -5.73
N ARG A 410 22.21 14.22 -4.61
CA ARG A 410 22.55 13.65 -3.28
C ARG A 410 22.17 12.17 -3.16
N LEU A 411 21.04 11.77 -3.71
CA LEU A 411 20.64 10.35 -3.71
C LEU A 411 21.51 9.51 -4.63
N ILE A 412 21.84 9.99 -5.83
CA ILE A 412 22.71 9.30 -6.78
C ILE A 412 24.10 9.07 -6.15
N VAL A 413 24.69 10.08 -5.53
CA VAL A 413 26.01 9.95 -4.84
C VAL A 413 25.95 8.87 -3.73
N ARG A 414 24.83 8.75 -3.02
CA ARG A 414 24.69 7.69 -2.00
C ARG A 414 24.50 6.32 -2.64
N LEU A 415 23.74 6.24 -3.73
CA LEU A 415 23.50 4.99 -4.47
C LEU A 415 24.75 4.47 -5.17
N GLU A 416 25.69 5.34 -5.56
CA GLU A 416 26.98 4.94 -6.14
C GLU A 416 27.82 4.05 -5.21
N LYS A 417 27.57 4.07 -3.90
CA LYS A 417 28.25 3.17 -2.95
C LYS A 417 27.91 1.70 -3.21
N ILE A 418 26.70 1.42 -3.69
CA ILE A 418 26.23 0.06 -4.01
C ILE A 418 26.16 -0.20 -5.51
N PHE A 419 26.08 0.84 -6.33
CA PHE A 419 26.08 0.77 -7.81
C PHE A 419 27.17 1.69 -8.39
N PRO A 420 28.46 1.24 -8.36
CA PRO A 420 29.59 2.06 -8.85
C PRO A 420 29.43 2.41 -10.32
N GLY A 421 29.58 3.69 -10.65
CA GLY A 421 29.42 4.20 -12.01
C GLY A 421 27.98 4.54 -12.39
N LEU A 422 27.08 4.62 -11.41
CA LEU A 422 25.67 4.99 -11.65
C LEU A 422 25.54 6.34 -12.36
N ASP A 423 26.31 7.36 -11.94
CA ASP A 423 26.25 8.69 -12.55
C ASP A 423 26.65 8.67 -14.02
N THR A 424 27.70 7.91 -14.36
CA THR A 424 28.23 7.82 -15.75
C THR A 424 27.43 6.90 -16.65
N GLY A 425 26.77 5.88 -16.10
CA GLY A 425 25.92 4.94 -16.83
C GLY A 425 24.43 5.30 -16.82
N LEU A 426 24.08 6.50 -16.37
CA LEU A 426 22.71 6.99 -16.34
C LEU A 426 22.25 7.41 -17.73
N ASP A 427 21.28 6.69 -18.31
CA ASP A 427 20.67 6.96 -19.61
C ASP A 427 19.42 7.84 -19.48
N TYR A 428 18.59 7.57 -18.48
CA TYR A 428 17.34 8.29 -18.23
C TYR A 428 17.13 8.59 -16.75
N LEU A 429 16.60 9.77 -16.43
CA LEU A 429 16.24 10.16 -15.08
C LEU A 429 14.91 10.92 -15.04
N GLU A 430 13.93 10.37 -14.33
CA GLU A 430 12.71 11.10 -13.93
C GLU A 430 12.67 11.22 -12.40
N VAL A 431 12.54 12.44 -11.91
CA VAL A 431 12.50 12.72 -10.47
C VAL A 431 11.09 13.08 -10.05
N GLY A 432 10.51 12.28 -9.14
CA GLY A 432 9.22 12.55 -8.50
C GLY A 432 9.40 13.18 -7.12
N THR A 433 8.63 14.23 -6.81
CA THR A 433 8.62 14.88 -5.50
C THR A 433 7.24 14.74 -4.86
N PRO A 434 7.03 15.11 -3.59
CA PRO A 434 5.70 15.17 -2.99
C PRO A 434 4.67 15.98 -3.81
N ARG A 435 5.11 17.02 -4.55
CA ARG A 435 4.25 17.75 -5.50
C ARG A 435 3.82 16.88 -6.68
N THR A 436 4.72 16.03 -7.18
CA THR A 436 4.46 15.08 -8.27
C THR A 436 3.42 14.05 -7.84
N HIS A 437 3.62 13.42 -6.69
CA HIS A 437 2.68 12.45 -6.12
C HIS A 437 1.30 13.07 -5.86
N ARG A 438 1.26 14.25 -5.23
CA ARG A 438 0.01 14.99 -5.03
C ARG A 438 -0.72 15.27 -6.35
N ARG A 439 0.00 15.68 -7.38
CA ARG A 439 -0.57 16.05 -8.70
C ARG A 439 -1.15 14.83 -9.42
N PHE A 440 -0.36 13.79 -9.58
CA PHE A 440 -0.73 12.63 -10.40
C PHE A 440 -1.67 11.68 -9.66
N LEU A 441 -1.42 11.40 -8.38
CA LEU A 441 -2.24 10.50 -7.60
C LEU A 441 -3.48 11.18 -6.99
N GLY A 442 -3.53 12.52 -6.96
CA GLY A 442 -4.65 13.27 -6.42
C GLY A 442 -4.84 13.12 -4.91
N ARG A 443 -3.75 12.86 -4.19
CA ARG A 443 -3.74 12.55 -2.75
C ARG A 443 -3.37 13.78 -1.94
N GLU A 444 -4.05 13.96 -0.80
CA GLU A 444 -3.72 15.04 0.14
C GLU A 444 -2.25 14.93 0.57
N ASP A 445 -1.49 16.03 0.44
CA ASP A 445 -0.06 16.14 0.71
C ASP A 445 0.84 15.11 -0.01
N GLY A 446 0.31 14.37 -1.01
CA GLY A 446 1.01 13.26 -1.64
C GLY A 446 1.21 12.05 -0.71
N THR A 447 0.56 12.03 0.48
CA THR A 447 0.70 10.99 1.50
C THR A 447 0.28 9.61 1.02
N TYR A 448 0.84 8.57 1.63
CA TYR A 448 0.47 7.17 1.40
C TYR A 448 -0.41 6.58 2.51
N GLY A 449 -1.18 7.43 3.15
CA GLY A 449 -2.15 7.08 4.20
C GLY A 449 -1.77 7.65 5.57
N PRO A 450 -2.49 7.29 6.62
CA PRO A 450 -2.12 7.65 7.98
C PRO A 450 -1.01 6.76 8.51
N ILE A 451 -0.21 7.29 9.43
CA ILE A 451 0.67 6.47 10.26
C ILE A 451 -0.24 5.67 11.22
N PRO A 452 -0.29 4.33 11.12
CA PRO A 452 -1.22 3.50 11.89
C PRO A 452 -0.74 3.27 13.32
N SER A 453 -0.31 4.34 14.02
CA SER A 453 0.21 4.27 15.37
C SER A 453 -0.85 3.74 16.33
N ARG A 454 -0.46 2.75 17.15
CA ARG A 454 -1.32 2.22 18.20
C ARG A 454 -1.61 3.29 19.27
N LYS A 455 -2.92 3.53 19.53
CA LYS A 455 -3.39 4.22 20.73
C LYS A 455 -4.39 3.30 21.38
N LEU A 456 -4.17 2.81 22.57
CA LEU A 456 -4.96 1.90 23.44
C LEU A 456 -5.74 0.76 22.74
N ALA A 457 -6.22 0.94 21.51
CA ALA A 457 -7.00 -0.01 20.73
C ALA A 457 -6.25 -0.56 19.50
N GLY A 458 -4.95 -0.25 19.35
CA GLY A 458 -4.12 -0.75 18.24
C GLY A 458 -4.70 -0.44 16.85
N LEU A 459 -4.67 -1.42 15.97
CA LEU A 459 -5.29 -1.39 14.64
C LEU A 459 -6.78 -1.04 14.66
N LEU A 460 -7.49 -1.38 15.72
CA LEU A 460 -8.92 -1.06 15.90
C LEU A 460 -9.17 0.45 16.04
N GLY A 461 -8.12 1.27 16.21
CA GLY A 461 -8.24 2.72 16.17
C GLY A 461 -8.37 3.30 14.76
N MET A 462 -8.02 2.55 13.70
CA MET A 462 -8.22 2.95 12.31
C MET A 462 -9.71 2.89 11.94
N PRO A 463 -10.21 3.86 11.12
CA PRO A 463 -11.59 3.81 10.67
C PRO A 463 -11.78 2.64 9.71
N PHE A 464 -12.93 1.99 9.83
CA PHE A 464 -13.39 0.97 8.88
C PHE A 464 -14.00 1.61 7.62
N ASN A 465 -14.51 0.77 6.73
CA ASN A 465 -15.06 1.20 5.45
C ASN A 465 -16.35 2.04 5.60
N ARG A 466 -17.20 1.70 6.54
CA ARG A 466 -18.41 2.46 6.80
C ARG A 466 -18.11 3.87 7.31
N THR A 467 -18.88 4.84 6.83
CA THR A 467 -18.81 6.22 7.33
C THR A 467 -20.06 6.58 8.12
N ALA A 468 -20.02 7.71 8.80
CA ALA A 468 -21.21 8.24 9.48
C ALA A 468 -22.26 8.84 8.51
N ILE A 469 -21.93 8.95 7.21
CA ILE A 469 -22.87 9.38 6.18
C ILE A 469 -23.52 8.14 5.56
N PRO A 470 -24.83 7.93 5.72
CA PRO A 470 -25.51 6.78 5.14
C PRO A 470 -25.27 6.70 3.62
N GLY A 471 -24.95 5.50 3.13
CA GLY A 471 -24.69 5.26 1.71
C GLY A 471 -23.28 5.62 1.23
N LEU A 472 -22.42 6.21 2.08
CA LEU A 472 -21.03 6.51 1.76
C LEU A 472 -20.09 5.54 2.50
N TYR A 473 -19.16 4.96 1.74
CA TYR A 473 -18.08 4.10 2.23
C TYR A 473 -16.73 4.66 1.79
N CYS A 474 -15.68 4.39 2.57
CA CYS A 474 -14.30 4.68 2.18
C CYS A 474 -13.52 3.37 2.08
N VAL A 475 -12.57 3.32 1.16
CA VAL A 475 -11.70 2.17 0.92
C VAL A 475 -10.28 2.66 0.63
N GLY A 476 -9.30 1.78 0.79
CA GLY A 476 -7.90 2.10 0.54
C GLY A 476 -7.11 2.35 1.83
N ASP A 477 -5.94 2.96 1.69
CA ASP A 477 -4.93 3.07 2.75
C ASP A 477 -5.30 3.99 3.94
N SER A 478 -6.29 4.84 3.79
CA SER A 478 -6.80 5.68 4.90
C SER A 478 -7.95 5.01 5.66
N THR A 479 -8.22 3.74 5.39
CA THR A 479 -9.11 2.85 6.15
C THR A 479 -8.33 1.66 6.68
N PHE A 480 -8.93 0.92 7.62
CA PHE A 480 -8.33 -0.31 8.12
C PHE A 480 -8.06 -1.32 6.98
N PRO A 481 -6.91 -2.01 6.95
CA PRO A 481 -5.82 -2.00 7.93
C PRO A 481 -4.75 -0.94 7.70
N GLY A 482 -4.78 -0.19 6.60
CA GLY A 482 -3.84 0.87 6.29
C GLY A 482 -3.16 0.70 4.93
N GLN A 483 -1.89 1.11 4.84
CA GLN A 483 -1.10 1.13 3.61
C GLN A 483 -0.54 -0.25 3.23
N GLY A 484 -0.13 -0.38 1.96
CA GLY A 484 0.39 -1.60 1.35
C GLY A 484 -0.63 -2.26 0.42
N LEU A 485 -0.16 -2.88 -0.68
CA LEU A 485 -1.04 -3.43 -1.71
C LEU A 485 -1.98 -4.51 -1.16
N ASN A 486 -1.43 -5.46 -0.40
CA ASN A 486 -2.24 -6.52 0.22
C ASN A 486 -3.22 -5.95 1.27
N ALA A 487 -2.81 -4.92 2.00
CA ALA A 487 -3.65 -4.23 2.98
C ALA A 487 -4.83 -3.48 2.33
N VAL A 488 -4.58 -2.75 1.24
CA VAL A 488 -5.67 -2.07 0.52
C VAL A 488 -6.57 -3.06 -0.23
N ALA A 489 -6.06 -4.22 -0.65
CA ALA A 489 -6.88 -5.31 -1.15
C ALA A 489 -7.82 -5.85 -0.06
N PHE A 490 -7.32 -6.04 1.17
CA PHE A 490 -8.16 -6.37 2.33
C PHE A 490 -9.26 -5.33 2.56
N SER A 491 -8.91 -4.04 2.53
CA SER A 491 -9.89 -2.95 2.64
C SER A 491 -10.97 -3.05 1.57
N GLY A 492 -10.57 -3.44 0.33
CA GLY A 492 -11.49 -3.67 -0.79
C GLY A 492 -12.45 -4.84 -0.55
N PHE A 493 -11.95 -5.97 -0.08
CA PHE A 493 -12.77 -7.13 0.30
C PHE A 493 -13.74 -6.78 1.42
N ALA A 494 -13.26 -6.13 2.48
CA ALA A 494 -14.10 -5.72 3.61
C ALA A 494 -15.23 -4.78 3.17
N CYS A 495 -14.91 -3.81 2.30
CA CYS A 495 -15.88 -2.88 1.74
C CYS A 495 -16.93 -3.61 0.89
N SER A 496 -16.49 -4.50 -0.01
CA SER A 496 -17.38 -5.26 -0.88
C SER A 496 -18.32 -6.18 -0.08
N HIS A 497 -17.78 -6.89 0.89
CA HIS A 497 -18.57 -7.74 1.80
C HIS A 497 -19.62 -6.93 2.55
N ARG A 498 -19.25 -5.78 3.10
CA ARG A 498 -20.18 -4.90 3.82
C ARG A 498 -21.30 -4.37 2.92
N ILE A 499 -20.95 -3.94 1.69
CA ILE A 499 -21.92 -3.40 0.74
C ILE A 499 -22.84 -4.52 0.21
N ALA A 500 -22.31 -5.72 -0.05
CA ALA A 500 -23.10 -6.86 -0.47
C ALA A 500 -24.18 -7.20 0.57
N ALA A 501 -23.80 -7.27 1.86
CA ALA A 501 -24.77 -7.45 2.94
C ALA A 501 -25.81 -6.31 3.02
N ASP A 502 -25.39 -5.04 2.83
CA ASP A 502 -26.28 -3.87 2.83
C ASP A 502 -27.20 -3.80 1.58
N LEU A 503 -26.91 -4.53 0.53
CA LEU A 503 -27.70 -4.62 -0.71
C LEU A 503 -28.46 -5.95 -0.84
N GLY A 504 -28.22 -6.93 0.05
CA GLY A 504 -28.81 -8.25 -0.02
C GLY A 504 -28.30 -9.07 -1.21
N LEU A 505 -27.00 -8.99 -1.50
CA LEU A 505 -26.30 -9.71 -2.59
C LEU A 505 -25.50 -10.91 -2.08
N ASP A 506 -25.83 -11.47 -0.92
CA ASP A 506 -25.10 -12.61 -0.30
C ASP A 506 -25.37 -13.94 -1.00
#